data_b15113df7146666ca1eacb2126fb2bb5
#
_entry.id   b15113df7146666ca1eacb2126fb2bb5
#
_cell.length_a   1.000
_cell.length_b   1.000
_cell.length_c   1.000
_cell.angle_alpha   90.00
_cell.angle_beta   90.00
_cell.angle_gamma   90.00
#
_symmetry.space_group_name_H-M   'P 1'
#
loop_
_entity.id
_entity.type
_entity.pdbx_description
1 polymer ?
#
loop_
_entity_poly.entity_id
_entity_poly.type
_entity_poly.pdbx_seq_one_letter_code
_entity_poly.pdbx_strand_id
1 'polypeptide(L)'
;VSKTKQLDEVLAKHEPVFENGLGTMTQFKAKLHLKPHSSPRFMKARPVPFAVRPKVEAELERLEKDGVLEKVTYSEWGSPIVVVPKKGGKVRICGDYKTTVNPCLDVDQYPLPKASDLFTTLSGGKIFSKLDLTQAYHQMEVEDESQEVLTITTHKGLYRYRRLPFGIASAPAVFQRTMEQILQGIPGVVVFMDDIELTGETQEEHLDRLDQVLQRLHNHGLRLQKTKCEFMKDRVEYLGHIIDKDGLHPVPSKVKAITEAPAPTNVNELRSYLGMVQYYARFLPNLATELSPLHQLLKDKTPWSWTSECQAAFQTTK
;
A
#
# COMPACT_ATOMS: atom_id res chain seq x y z
N VAL A 1 -29.83 -9.41 -21.09
CA VAL A 1 -29.08 -8.17 -20.91
C VAL A 1 -27.57 -8.51 -20.87
N SER A 2 -26.77 -7.82 -21.71
CA SER A 2 -25.30 -8.10 -21.77
C SER A 2 -24.65 -7.81 -20.40
N LYS A 3 -23.66 -8.65 -20.02
CA LYS A 3 -22.84 -8.46 -18.81
C LYS A 3 -22.31 -7.02 -18.68
N THR A 4 -21.87 -6.46 -19.78
CA THR A 4 -21.32 -5.10 -19.87
C THR A 4 -22.38 -4.04 -19.51
N LYS A 5 -23.61 -4.19 -19.98
CA LYS A 5 -24.69 -3.21 -19.72
C LYS A 5 -25.05 -3.12 -18.24
N GLN A 6 -25.10 -4.25 -17.54
CA GLN A 6 -25.40 -4.27 -16.10
C GLN A 6 -24.27 -3.64 -15.27
N LEU A 7 -23.01 -3.88 -15.63
CA LEU A 7 -21.87 -3.22 -15.01
C LEU A 7 -21.91 -1.70 -15.23
N ASP A 8 -22.16 -1.26 -16.46
CA ASP A 8 -22.23 0.17 -16.79
C ASP A 8 -23.35 0.87 -16.02
N GLU A 9 -24.48 0.22 -15.79
CA GLU A 9 -25.59 0.75 -14.98
C GLU A 9 -25.16 0.95 -13.51
N VAL A 10 -24.44 -0.02 -12.92
CA VAL A 10 -23.90 0.08 -11.55
C VAL A 10 -22.87 1.20 -11.45
N LEU A 11 -21.94 1.29 -12.40
CA LEU A 11 -20.92 2.32 -12.39
C LEU A 11 -21.51 3.73 -12.58
N ALA A 12 -22.51 3.88 -13.46
CA ALA A 12 -23.20 5.15 -13.68
C ALA A 12 -23.96 5.63 -12.44
N LYS A 13 -24.58 4.72 -11.69
CA LYS A 13 -25.26 5.03 -10.42
C LYS A 13 -24.31 5.66 -9.40
N HIS A 14 -23.02 5.30 -9.44
CA HIS A 14 -21.99 5.75 -8.51
C HIS A 14 -20.94 6.66 -9.17
N GLU A 15 -21.32 7.39 -10.21
CA GLU A 15 -20.41 8.31 -10.94
C GLU A 15 -19.57 9.21 -10.02
N PRO A 16 -20.13 9.82 -8.94
CA PRO A 16 -19.36 10.68 -8.04
C PRO A 16 -18.14 10.02 -7.40
N VAL A 17 -18.13 8.68 -7.24
CA VAL A 17 -16.97 7.92 -6.72
C VAL A 17 -15.78 7.95 -7.70
N PHE A 18 -16.06 8.15 -8.98
CA PHE A 18 -15.09 8.14 -10.08
C PHE A 18 -14.73 9.54 -10.61
N GLU A 19 -15.26 10.59 -9.99
CA GLU A 19 -14.92 11.97 -10.36
C GLU A 19 -13.44 12.26 -10.18
N ASN A 20 -12.93 13.16 -11.01
CA ASN A 20 -11.54 13.63 -10.89
C ASN A 20 -11.34 14.44 -9.61
N GLY A 21 -10.13 14.36 -9.09
CA GLY A 21 -9.72 15.09 -7.90
C GLY A 21 -9.64 14.22 -6.65
N LEU A 22 -9.28 14.86 -5.56
CA LEU A 22 -9.13 14.20 -4.27
C LEU A 22 -10.48 14.16 -3.55
N GLY A 23 -10.89 12.98 -3.12
CA GLY A 23 -12.02 12.83 -2.21
C GLY A 23 -11.70 13.32 -0.81
N THR A 24 -12.74 13.47 0.00
CA THR A 24 -12.59 13.75 1.43
C THR A 24 -13.42 12.74 2.21
N MET A 25 -12.74 11.89 2.97
CA MET A 25 -13.40 10.93 3.84
C MET A 25 -14.21 11.67 4.89
N THR A 26 -15.51 11.44 4.90
CA THR A 26 -16.43 11.99 5.90
C THR A 26 -16.55 11.04 7.09
N GLN A 27 -16.96 11.60 8.25
CA GLN A 27 -17.19 10.87 9.52
C GLN A 27 -15.93 10.33 10.23
N PHE A 28 -14.79 10.32 9.58
CA PHE A 28 -13.53 9.83 10.17
C PHE A 28 -12.41 10.85 9.92
N LYS A 29 -11.64 11.11 10.97
CA LYS A 29 -10.39 11.87 10.89
C LYS A 29 -9.29 11.09 11.57
N ALA A 30 -8.06 11.22 11.06
CA ALA A 30 -6.90 10.61 11.70
C ALA A 30 -6.50 11.40 12.93
N LYS A 31 -6.35 10.73 14.05
CA LYS A 31 -5.80 11.27 15.29
C LYS A 31 -4.44 10.62 15.55
N LEU A 32 -3.46 11.44 15.85
CA LEU A 32 -2.12 10.97 16.21
C LEU A 32 -1.92 11.13 17.72
N HIS A 33 -1.52 10.07 18.37
CA HIS A 33 -1.26 10.06 19.79
C HIS A 33 0.24 10.19 20.07
N LEU A 34 0.63 11.28 20.71
CA LEU A 34 2.02 11.43 21.19
C LEU A 34 2.20 10.73 22.52
N LYS A 35 3.36 10.12 22.72
CA LYS A 35 3.78 9.58 24.01
C LYS A 35 3.85 10.72 25.05
N PRO A 36 3.57 10.44 26.33
CA PRO A 36 3.76 11.41 27.40
C PRO A 36 5.18 12.00 27.37
N HIS A 37 5.29 13.28 27.65
CA HIS A 37 6.58 14.01 27.71
C HIS A 37 7.37 14.06 26.39
N SER A 38 6.72 13.83 25.26
CA SER A 38 7.34 14.04 23.95
C SER A 38 7.62 15.52 23.73
N SER A 39 8.84 15.83 23.31
CA SER A 39 9.24 17.20 22.95
C SER A 39 9.22 17.40 21.45
N PRO A 40 8.85 18.58 20.96
CA PRO A 40 8.91 18.91 19.54
C PRO A 40 10.34 18.72 18.98
N ARG A 41 10.40 18.31 17.73
CA ARG A 41 11.65 18.12 16.99
C ARG A 41 11.56 18.82 15.65
N PHE A 42 12.54 19.63 15.38
CA PHE A 42 12.64 20.41 14.16
C PHE A 42 13.94 20.12 13.44
N MET A 43 13.83 19.59 12.23
CA MET A 43 14.97 19.36 11.32
C MET A 43 14.89 20.33 10.14
N LYS A 44 16.03 20.90 9.78
CA LYS A 44 16.14 21.79 8.62
C LYS A 44 15.85 21.05 7.31
N ALA A 45 15.39 21.80 6.32
CA ALA A 45 15.18 21.30 4.98
C ALA A 45 16.47 20.70 4.38
N ARG A 46 16.32 19.54 3.74
CA ARG A 46 17.40 18.94 2.95
C ARG A 46 17.51 19.62 1.59
N PRO A 47 18.73 19.74 1.05
CA PRO A 47 18.90 20.25 -0.32
C PRO A 47 18.13 19.39 -1.32
N VAL A 48 17.42 20.05 -2.24
CA VAL A 48 16.77 19.37 -3.38
C VAL A 48 17.65 19.56 -4.61
N PRO A 49 18.08 18.49 -5.32
CA PRO A 49 18.87 18.60 -6.52
C PRO A 49 18.19 19.48 -7.59
N PHE A 50 18.96 20.32 -8.26
CA PHE A 50 18.42 21.26 -9.27
C PHE A 50 17.54 20.59 -10.32
N ALA A 51 17.93 19.41 -10.79
CA ALA A 51 17.21 18.67 -11.82
C ALA A 51 15.76 18.27 -11.43
N VAL A 52 15.47 18.12 -10.14
CA VAL A 52 14.14 17.72 -9.65
C VAL A 52 13.37 18.85 -8.97
N ARG A 53 14.00 20.00 -8.71
CA ARG A 53 13.35 21.15 -8.07
C ARG A 53 12.04 21.57 -8.72
N PRO A 54 11.97 21.79 -10.04
CA PRO A 54 10.74 22.22 -10.68
C PRO A 54 9.59 21.22 -10.44
N LYS A 55 9.91 19.93 -10.44
CA LYS A 55 8.92 18.86 -10.19
C LYS A 55 8.44 18.85 -8.74
N VAL A 56 9.35 19.09 -7.79
CA VAL A 56 9.02 19.20 -6.36
C VAL A 56 8.16 20.42 -6.11
N GLU A 57 8.50 21.56 -6.68
CA GLU A 57 7.74 22.81 -6.55
C GLU A 57 6.33 22.67 -7.12
N ALA A 58 6.19 22.10 -8.33
CA ALA A 58 4.90 21.82 -8.93
C ALA A 58 4.04 20.86 -8.09
N GLU A 59 4.67 19.84 -7.47
CA GLU A 59 3.95 18.90 -6.59
C GLU A 59 3.53 19.57 -5.26
N LEU A 60 4.35 20.45 -4.68
CA LEU A 60 3.98 21.25 -3.51
C LEU A 60 2.78 22.14 -3.80
N GLU A 61 2.81 22.86 -4.93
CA GLU A 61 1.70 23.71 -5.37
C GLU A 61 0.42 22.91 -5.62
N ARG A 62 0.54 21.73 -6.23
CA ARG A 62 -0.60 20.83 -6.44
C ARG A 62 -1.20 20.37 -5.10
N LEU A 63 -0.36 19.93 -4.17
CA LEU A 63 -0.82 19.47 -2.85
C LEU A 63 -1.45 20.60 -2.03
N GLU A 64 -0.95 21.82 -2.15
CA GLU A 64 -1.54 23.00 -1.51
C GLU A 64 -2.91 23.31 -2.14
N LYS A 65 -3.00 23.32 -3.47
CA LYS A 65 -4.25 23.53 -4.21
C LYS A 65 -5.31 22.48 -3.87
N ASP A 66 -4.90 21.24 -3.70
CA ASP A 66 -5.79 20.12 -3.33
C ASP A 66 -6.17 20.10 -1.85
N GLY A 67 -5.68 21.07 -1.04
CA GLY A 67 -5.94 21.16 0.39
C GLY A 67 -5.26 20.06 1.23
N VAL A 68 -4.24 19.40 0.69
CA VAL A 68 -3.43 18.41 1.40
C VAL A 68 -2.38 19.08 2.27
N LEU A 69 -1.76 20.13 1.73
CA LEU A 69 -0.77 20.97 2.41
C LEU A 69 -1.31 22.38 2.65
N GLU A 70 -0.85 22.95 3.73
CA GLU A 70 -1.05 24.36 4.08
C GLU A 70 0.31 25.01 4.37
N LYS A 71 0.61 26.12 3.71
CA LYS A 71 1.83 26.87 3.98
C LYS A 71 1.75 27.56 5.33
N VAL A 72 2.76 27.39 6.16
CA VAL A 72 2.84 27.98 7.49
C VAL A 72 4.13 28.75 7.67
N THR A 73 4.12 29.74 8.58
CA THR A 73 5.31 30.58 8.84
C THR A 73 6.12 30.09 10.04
N TYR A 74 5.50 29.32 10.92
CA TYR A 74 6.12 28.80 12.14
C TYR A 74 5.55 27.45 12.52
N SER A 75 6.40 26.58 13.05
CA SER A 75 6.02 25.33 13.73
C SER A 75 7.14 24.91 14.68
N GLU A 76 6.80 24.33 15.79
CA GLU A 76 7.76 23.67 16.69
C GLU A 76 8.25 22.31 16.12
N TRP A 77 7.42 21.68 15.28
CA TRP A 77 7.74 20.46 14.59
C TRP A 77 8.15 20.73 13.15
N GLY A 78 9.14 20.01 12.67
CA GLY A 78 9.58 20.09 11.28
C GLY A 78 10.31 18.83 10.86
N SER A 79 9.84 18.21 9.79
CA SER A 79 10.45 17.01 9.21
C SER A 79 10.89 17.29 7.78
N PRO A 80 12.11 16.90 7.38
CA PRO A 80 12.55 17.08 6.01
C PRO A 80 11.74 16.18 5.07
N ILE A 81 11.78 16.49 3.78
CA ILE A 81 11.11 15.69 2.77
C ILE A 81 12.03 14.67 2.13
N VAL A 82 11.42 13.58 1.67
CA VAL A 82 12.00 12.62 0.73
C VAL A 82 11.21 12.70 -0.57
N VAL A 83 11.92 12.82 -1.69
CA VAL A 83 11.34 12.89 -3.02
C VAL A 83 11.46 11.53 -3.68
N VAL A 84 10.32 10.92 -4.00
CA VAL A 84 10.25 9.60 -4.62
C VAL A 84 9.82 9.76 -6.09
N PRO A 85 10.65 9.31 -7.05
CA PRO A 85 10.27 9.33 -8.46
C PRO A 85 9.05 8.44 -8.72
N LYS A 86 8.14 8.90 -9.58
CA LYS A 86 7.00 8.14 -10.11
C LYS A 86 7.14 7.93 -11.61
N LYS A 87 6.41 6.93 -12.13
CA LYS A 87 6.26 6.74 -13.58
C LYS A 87 5.74 8.02 -14.25
N GLY A 88 6.20 8.29 -15.46
CA GLY A 88 5.81 9.50 -16.20
C GLY A 88 6.53 10.78 -15.74
N GLY A 89 7.68 10.66 -15.07
CA GLY A 89 8.51 11.80 -14.68
C GLY A 89 7.96 12.66 -13.55
N LYS A 90 6.86 12.25 -12.91
CA LYS A 90 6.29 12.87 -11.71
C LYS A 90 7.07 12.49 -10.47
N VAL A 91 6.85 13.21 -9.37
CA VAL A 91 7.42 12.90 -8.06
C VAL A 91 6.33 12.75 -7.01
N ARG A 92 6.64 12.03 -5.94
CA ARG A 92 5.88 12.00 -4.70
C ARG A 92 6.71 12.64 -3.62
N ILE A 93 6.11 13.51 -2.83
CA ILE A 93 6.72 14.11 -1.65
C ILE A 93 6.25 13.32 -0.44
N CYS A 94 7.19 12.85 0.37
CA CYS A 94 6.91 12.19 1.65
C CYS A 94 7.65 12.94 2.76
N GLY A 95 7.02 13.10 3.92
CA GLY A 95 7.73 13.56 5.11
C GLY A 95 8.66 12.46 5.65
N ASP A 96 9.88 12.82 5.99
CA ASP A 96 10.78 11.91 6.70
C ASP A 96 10.58 12.07 8.20
N TYR A 97 9.57 11.39 8.70
CA TYR A 97 9.18 11.42 10.12
C TYR A 97 9.97 10.44 11.01
N LYS A 98 10.91 9.70 10.43
CA LYS A 98 11.64 8.62 11.12
C LYS A 98 12.37 9.11 12.37
N THR A 99 12.95 10.29 12.32
CA THR A 99 13.75 10.86 13.43
C THR A 99 13.02 11.94 14.23
N THR A 100 11.88 12.40 13.75
CA THR A 100 11.09 13.48 14.35
C THR A 100 9.87 12.93 15.05
N VAL A 101 8.78 12.71 14.32
CA VAL A 101 7.47 12.37 14.86
C VAL A 101 7.36 10.90 15.26
N ASN A 102 7.80 9.97 14.42
CA ASN A 102 7.58 8.53 14.65
C ASN A 102 8.12 8.02 16.00
N PRO A 103 9.30 8.43 16.49
CA PRO A 103 9.77 8.03 17.83
C PRO A 103 8.91 8.57 18.97
N CYS A 104 8.18 9.65 18.72
CA CYS A 104 7.32 10.31 19.69
C CYS A 104 5.87 9.82 19.63
N LEU A 105 5.50 9.01 18.63
CA LEU A 105 4.15 8.47 18.52
C LEU A 105 3.95 7.25 19.43
N ASP A 106 2.80 7.25 20.11
CA ASP A 106 2.18 6.02 20.57
C ASP A 106 1.46 5.40 19.35
N VAL A 107 2.15 4.45 18.71
CA VAL A 107 1.72 3.91 17.42
C VAL A 107 0.48 3.06 17.60
N ASP A 108 -0.56 3.35 16.83
CA ASP A 108 -1.77 2.54 16.79
C ASP A 108 -1.42 1.08 16.44
N GLN A 109 -1.82 0.17 17.31
CA GLN A 109 -1.49 -1.26 17.23
C GLN A 109 -2.57 -2.08 16.50
N TYR A 110 -3.39 -1.45 15.67
CA TYR A 110 -4.37 -2.18 14.89
C TYR A 110 -3.68 -3.22 14.00
N PRO A 111 -4.03 -4.51 14.13
CA PRO A 111 -3.37 -5.56 13.37
C PRO A 111 -3.74 -5.46 11.89
N LEU A 112 -2.73 -5.35 11.04
CA LEU A 112 -2.96 -5.49 9.60
C LEU A 112 -3.36 -6.94 9.28
N PRO A 113 -4.33 -7.16 8.39
CA PRO A 113 -4.77 -8.51 8.04
C PRO A 113 -3.61 -9.29 7.39
N LYS A 114 -3.57 -10.59 7.65
CA LYS A 114 -2.60 -11.47 6.99
C LYS A 114 -3.07 -11.80 5.59
N ALA A 115 -2.12 -11.91 4.66
CA ALA A 115 -2.44 -12.28 3.29
C ALA A 115 -3.25 -13.59 3.19
N SER A 116 -2.98 -14.57 4.07
CA SER A 116 -3.75 -15.82 4.14
C SER A 116 -5.23 -15.60 4.39
N ASP A 117 -5.58 -14.68 5.28
CA ASP A 117 -6.96 -14.42 5.68
C ASP A 117 -7.72 -13.72 4.54
N LEU A 118 -7.04 -12.77 3.87
CA LEU A 118 -7.56 -12.08 2.69
C LEU A 118 -7.82 -13.07 1.54
N PHE A 119 -6.88 -13.97 1.27
CA PHE A 119 -7.05 -15.01 0.25
C PHE A 119 -8.19 -15.98 0.59
N THR A 120 -8.36 -16.32 1.86
CA THR A 120 -9.48 -17.18 2.30
C THR A 120 -10.83 -16.52 2.02
N THR A 121 -10.96 -15.22 2.26
CA THR A 121 -12.19 -14.47 1.99
C THR A 121 -12.51 -14.41 0.48
N LEU A 122 -11.50 -14.33 -0.37
CA LEU A 122 -11.67 -14.32 -1.84
C LEU A 122 -11.81 -15.72 -2.44
N SER A 123 -11.52 -16.77 -1.69
CA SER A 123 -11.59 -18.16 -2.14
C SER A 123 -13.03 -18.56 -2.49
N GLY A 124 -13.17 -19.39 -3.54
CA GLY A 124 -14.46 -19.86 -4.04
C GLY A 124 -15.17 -18.90 -4.99
N GLY A 125 -14.68 -17.69 -5.15
CA GLY A 125 -15.19 -16.75 -6.14
C GLY A 125 -14.81 -17.14 -7.58
N LYS A 126 -15.62 -16.67 -8.52
CA LYS A 126 -15.42 -16.90 -9.97
C LYS A 126 -15.29 -15.60 -10.75
N ILE A 127 -15.72 -14.50 -10.16
CA ILE A 127 -15.67 -13.16 -10.73
C ILE A 127 -15.07 -12.23 -9.71
N PHE A 128 -14.15 -11.38 -10.16
CA PHE A 128 -13.35 -10.52 -9.30
C PHE A 128 -13.35 -9.07 -9.79
N SER A 129 -13.31 -8.12 -8.89
CA SER A 129 -13.01 -6.72 -9.19
C SER A 129 -11.98 -6.19 -8.22
N LYS A 130 -11.09 -5.36 -8.76
CA LYS A 130 -10.07 -4.62 -8.01
C LYS A 130 -10.36 -3.13 -8.09
N LEU A 131 -10.39 -2.47 -6.95
CA LEU A 131 -10.65 -1.04 -6.84
C LEU A 131 -9.43 -0.35 -6.24
N ASP A 132 -8.96 0.72 -6.90
CA ASP A 132 -7.81 1.53 -6.47
C ASP A 132 -8.29 2.89 -5.96
N LEU A 133 -7.99 3.21 -4.72
CA LEU A 133 -8.35 4.49 -4.10
C LEU A 133 -7.41 5.61 -4.59
N THR A 134 -7.99 6.71 -5.02
CA THR A 134 -7.24 7.90 -5.48
C THR A 134 -6.44 8.49 -4.32
N GLN A 135 -5.10 8.36 -4.34
CA GLN A 135 -4.23 8.88 -3.28
C GLN A 135 -4.76 8.58 -1.86
N ALA A 136 -5.02 7.30 -1.60
CA ALA A 136 -5.80 6.77 -0.48
C ALA A 136 -5.66 7.54 0.85
N TYR A 137 -4.44 7.66 1.40
CA TYR A 137 -4.22 8.34 2.68
C TYR A 137 -4.62 9.82 2.65
N HIS A 138 -4.38 10.51 1.54
CA HIS A 138 -4.72 11.93 1.42
C HIS A 138 -6.24 12.20 1.38
N GLN A 139 -7.07 11.18 1.24
CA GLN A 139 -8.51 11.33 1.38
C GLN A 139 -8.98 11.42 2.83
N MET A 140 -8.13 11.06 3.79
CA MET A 140 -8.42 11.16 5.22
C MET A 140 -7.87 12.45 5.80
N GLU A 141 -8.74 13.27 6.37
CA GLU A 141 -8.32 14.46 7.12
C GLU A 141 -7.66 14.07 8.43
N VAL A 142 -6.75 14.92 8.90
CA VAL A 142 -6.13 14.82 10.22
C VAL A 142 -6.82 15.78 11.18
N GLU A 143 -7.08 15.36 12.41
CA GLU A 143 -7.59 16.26 13.46
C GLU A 143 -6.65 17.45 13.66
N ASP A 144 -7.21 18.64 13.89
CA ASP A 144 -6.46 19.90 13.96
C ASP A 144 -5.33 19.86 14.99
N GLU A 145 -5.56 19.21 16.12
CA GLU A 145 -4.57 19.01 17.19
C GLU A 145 -3.36 18.15 16.73
N SER A 146 -3.56 17.28 15.75
CA SER A 146 -2.51 16.40 15.23
C SER A 146 -1.77 16.99 14.03
N GLN A 147 -2.24 18.06 13.43
CA GLN A 147 -1.67 18.60 12.20
C GLN A 147 -0.29 19.23 12.40
N GLU A 148 -0.03 19.88 13.54
CA GLU A 148 1.24 20.58 13.77
C GLU A 148 2.44 19.66 13.70
N VAL A 149 2.34 18.45 14.24
CA VAL A 149 3.43 17.46 14.23
C VAL A 149 3.78 16.98 12.81
N LEU A 150 2.87 17.18 11.85
CA LEU A 150 3.03 16.78 10.46
C LEU A 150 3.66 17.86 9.58
N THR A 151 4.16 18.94 10.15
CA THR A 151 4.84 20.00 9.41
C THR A 151 6.11 19.47 8.76
N ILE A 152 6.28 19.77 7.48
CA ILE A 152 7.47 19.45 6.69
C ILE A 152 8.29 20.69 6.39
N THR A 153 9.61 20.52 6.32
CA THR A 153 10.56 21.56 5.97
C THR A 153 11.03 21.38 4.54
N THR A 154 10.86 22.42 3.72
CA THR A 154 11.22 22.41 2.30
C THR A 154 12.05 23.64 1.94
N HIS A 155 12.67 23.61 0.77
CA HIS A 155 13.37 24.78 0.22
C HIS A 155 12.43 25.96 -0.12
N LYS A 156 11.10 25.72 -0.14
CA LYS A 156 10.07 26.73 -0.35
C LYS A 156 9.44 27.21 0.98
N GLY A 157 9.93 26.72 2.11
CA GLY A 157 9.43 27.03 3.45
C GLY A 157 8.75 25.85 4.13
N LEU A 158 7.92 26.17 5.12
CA LEU A 158 7.21 25.19 5.93
C LEU A 158 5.81 24.95 5.37
N TYR A 159 5.43 23.67 5.33
CA TYR A 159 4.09 23.23 4.97
C TYR A 159 3.58 22.25 6.04
N ARG A 160 2.31 22.37 6.38
CA ARG A 160 1.62 21.50 7.31
C ARG A 160 0.70 20.56 6.54
N TYR A 161 0.78 19.26 6.79
CA TYR A 161 -0.21 18.32 6.26
C TYR A 161 -1.54 18.45 6.99
N ARG A 162 -2.60 18.64 6.23
CA ARG A 162 -4.00 18.60 6.71
C ARG A 162 -4.66 17.25 6.47
N ARG A 163 -4.03 16.43 5.63
CA ARG A 163 -4.44 15.07 5.28
C ARG A 163 -3.37 14.08 5.72
N LEU A 164 -3.76 12.84 5.97
CA LEU A 164 -2.87 11.80 6.45
C LEU A 164 -1.71 11.57 5.47
N PRO A 165 -0.45 11.83 5.85
CA PRO A 165 0.67 11.72 4.94
C PRO A 165 1.29 10.32 4.95
N PHE A 166 2.02 10.00 3.89
CA PHE A 166 2.93 8.86 3.88
C PHE A 166 4.11 9.08 4.83
N GLY A 167 4.58 7.99 5.44
CA GLY A 167 5.75 8.01 6.32
C GLY A 167 5.45 8.11 7.82
N ILE A 168 4.21 8.39 8.20
CA ILE A 168 3.75 8.32 9.59
C ILE A 168 3.54 6.87 9.99
N ALA A 169 4.12 6.46 11.12
CA ALA A 169 4.09 5.07 11.58
C ALA A 169 2.67 4.56 11.88
N SER A 170 1.77 5.43 12.35
CA SER A 170 0.37 5.08 12.63
C SER A 170 -0.53 5.06 11.39
N ALA A 171 -0.11 5.65 10.26
CA ALA A 171 -0.98 5.82 9.10
C ALA A 171 -1.56 4.51 8.56
N PRO A 172 -0.79 3.43 8.37
CA PRO A 172 -1.32 2.17 7.89
C PRO A 172 -2.43 1.61 8.77
N ALA A 173 -2.21 1.60 10.09
CA ALA A 173 -3.15 1.04 11.06
C ALA A 173 -4.46 1.86 11.13
N VAL A 174 -4.34 3.19 11.18
CA VAL A 174 -5.50 4.09 11.21
C VAL A 174 -6.33 3.96 9.94
N PHE A 175 -5.67 3.97 8.78
CA PHE A 175 -6.36 3.88 7.49
C PHE A 175 -7.03 2.51 7.30
N GLN A 176 -6.32 1.41 7.58
CA GLN A 176 -6.83 0.05 7.47
C GLN A 176 -8.08 -0.14 8.35
N ARG A 177 -8.00 0.22 9.64
CA ARG A 177 -9.13 0.14 10.57
C ARG A 177 -10.35 0.88 10.04
N THR A 178 -10.15 2.09 9.54
CA THR A 178 -11.25 2.91 9.03
C THR A 178 -11.88 2.30 7.79
N MET A 179 -11.07 1.82 6.85
CA MET A 179 -11.59 1.17 5.65
C MET A 179 -12.34 -0.12 5.97
N GLU A 180 -11.85 -0.93 6.91
CA GLU A 180 -12.56 -2.13 7.37
C GLU A 180 -13.91 -1.78 8.02
N GLN A 181 -13.99 -0.68 8.79
CA GLN A 181 -15.24 -0.19 9.36
C GLN A 181 -16.23 0.26 8.26
N ILE A 182 -15.77 0.99 7.26
CA ILE A 182 -16.61 1.45 6.14
C ILE A 182 -17.19 0.28 5.34
N LEU A 183 -16.41 -0.76 5.11
CA LEU A 183 -16.78 -1.91 4.28
C LEU A 183 -17.30 -3.11 5.08
N GLN A 184 -17.43 -2.96 6.39
CA GLN A 184 -17.88 -4.03 7.28
C GLN A 184 -19.24 -4.61 6.87
N GLY A 185 -19.35 -5.94 6.92
CA GLY A 185 -20.61 -6.67 6.69
C GLY A 185 -20.91 -6.96 5.21
N ILE A 186 -20.08 -6.55 4.26
CA ILE A 186 -20.21 -6.94 2.86
C ILE A 186 -19.39 -8.22 2.64
N PRO A 187 -20.03 -9.36 2.35
CA PRO A 187 -19.31 -10.62 2.17
C PRO A 187 -18.44 -10.61 0.91
N GLY A 188 -17.34 -11.37 0.91
CA GLY A 188 -16.46 -11.48 -0.25
C GLY A 188 -15.71 -10.21 -0.62
N VAL A 189 -15.62 -9.26 0.30
CA VAL A 189 -14.88 -8.00 0.14
C VAL A 189 -13.72 -7.98 1.11
N VAL A 190 -12.55 -7.65 0.62
CA VAL A 190 -11.34 -7.45 1.43
C VAL A 190 -10.72 -6.10 1.10
N VAL A 191 -10.07 -5.53 2.09
CA VAL A 191 -9.28 -4.31 1.93
C VAL A 191 -7.91 -4.52 2.53
N PHE A 192 -6.90 -4.09 1.80
CA PHE A 192 -5.53 -4.03 2.28
C PHE A 192 -4.91 -2.72 1.83
N MET A 193 -4.76 -1.81 2.78
CA MET A 193 -4.26 -0.45 2.52
C MET A 193 -5.16 0.30 1.52
N ASP A 194 -4.63 0.59 0.33
CA ASP A 194 -5.29 1.33 -0.74
C ASP A 194 -6.00 0.45 -1.79
N ASP A 195 -5.82 -0.86 -1.69
CA ASP A 195 -6.45 -1.84 -2.58
C ASP A 195 -7.71 -2.45 -1.95
N ILE A 196 -8.83 -2.43 -2.67
CA ILE A 196 -10.07 -3.12 -2.32
C ILE A 196 -10.30 -4.19 -3.38
N GLU A 197 -10.45 -5.44 -2.93
CA GLU A 197 -10.79 -6.57 -3.79
C GLU A 197 -12.15 -7.13 -3.40
N LEU A 198 -12.91 -7.53 -4.39
CA LEU A 198 -14.20 -8.19 -4.16
C LEU A 198 -14.41 -9.33 -5.12
N THR A 199 -15.19 -10.31 -4.68
CA THR A 199 -15.50 -11.50 -5.44
C THR A 199 -16.99 -11.87 -5.37
N GLY A 200 -17.41 -12.73 -6.27
CA GLY A 200 -18.74 -13.37 -6.28
C GLY A 200 -18.69 -14.69 -7.05
N GLU A 201 -19.56 -15.62 -6.70
CA GLU A 201 -19.72 -16.87 -7.45
C GLU A 201 -20.53 -16.67 -8.74
N THR A 202 -21.48 -15.74 -8.70
CA THR A 202 -22.33 -15.39 -9.84
C THR A 202 -22.16 -13.91 -10.19
N GLN A 203 -22.55 -13.56 -11.41
CA GLN A 203 -22.54 -12.18 -11.87
C GLN A 203 -23.44 -11.28 -11.01
N GLU A 204 -24.62 -11.77 -10.68
CA GLU A 204 -25.60 -11.01 -9.88
C GLU A 204 -25.07 -10.72 -8.49
N GLU A 205 -24.52 -11.74 -7.81
CA GLU A 205 -23.90 -11.59 -6.50
C GLU A 205 -22.72 -10.62 -6.53
N HIS A 206 -21.87 -10.72 -7.55
CA HIS A 206 -20.73 -9.83 -7.69
C HIS A 206 -21.15 -8.36 -7.91
N LEU A 207 -22.12 -8.13 -8.78
CA LEU A 207 -22.66 -6.79 -9.04
C LEU A 207 -23.37 -6.19 -7.82
N ASP A 208 -24.09 -7.00 -7.04
CA ASP A 208 -24.70 -6.55 -5.79
C ASP A 208 -23.64 -6.13 -4.77
N ARG A 209 -22.60 -6.93 -4.60
CA ARG A 209 -21.47 -6.58 -3.72
C ARG A 209 -20.74 -5.33 -4.20
N LEU A 210 -20.51 -5.19 -5.50
CA LEU A 210 -19.90 -4.00 -6.10
C LEU A 210 -20.77 -2.76 -5.85
N ASP A 211 -22.07 -2.85 -6.05
CA ASP A 211 -23.01 -1.76 -5.77
C ASP A 211 -22.93 -1.33 -4.29
N GLN A 212 -22.91 -2.29 -3.36
CA GLN A 212 -22.79 -2.02 -1.93
C GLN A 212 -21.45 -1.34 -1.58
N VAL A 213 -20.34 -1.82 -2.14
CA VAL A 213 -19.00 -1.22 -1.91
C VAL A 213 -19.00 0.22 -2.43
N LEU A 214 -19.43 0.45 -3.66
CA LEU A 214 -19.46 1.78 -4.25
C LEU A 214 -20.38 2.73 -3.48
N GLN A 215 -21.55 2.24 -3.00
CA GLN A 215 -22.44 3.03 -2.15
C GLN A 215 -21.77 3.43 -0.82
N ARG A 216 -21.03 2.52 -0.18
CA ARG A 216 -20.28 2.84 1.06
C ARG A 216 -19.21 3.88 0.81
N LEU A 217 -18.44 3.74 -0.29
CA LEU A 217 -17.41 4.72 -0.67
C LEU A 217 -18.05 6.09 -0.95
N HIS A 218 -19.15 6.11 -1.69
CA HIS A 218 -19.91 7.34 -1.99
C HIS A 218 -20.37 8.04 -0.70
N ASN A 219 -21.02 7.31 0.20
CA ASN A 219 -21.54 7.84 1.45
C ASN A 219 -20.46 8.42 2.35
N HIS A 220 -19.22 7.96 2.21
CA HIS A 220 -18.06 8.43 2.97
C HIS A 220 -17.16 9.41 2.19
N GLY A 221 -17.60 9.88 1.02
CA GLY A 221 -16.86 10.87 0.23
C GLY A 221 -15.56 10.37 -0.40
N LEU A 222 -15.38 9.05 -0.49
CA LEU A 222 -14.19 8.45 -1.05
C LEU A 222 -14.23 8.38 -2.57
N ARG A 223 -13.07 8.49 -3.21
CA ARG A 223 -12.93 8.43 -4.67
C ARG A 223 -11.95 7.36 -5.11
N LEU A 224 -12.33 6.72 -6.22
CA LEU A 224 -11.55 5.70 -6.91
C LEU A 224 -10.91 6.26 -8.17
N GLN A 225 -9.75 5.74 -8.53
CA GLN A 225 -9.12 6.01 -9.81
C GLN A 225 -9.59 4.99 -10.85
N LYS A 226 -10.65 5.31 -11.61
CA LYS A 226 -11.31 4.41 -12.55
C LYS A 226 -10.35 3.70 -13.51
N THR A 227 -9.33 4.41 -13.99
CA THR A 227 -8.32 3.87 -14.93
C THR A 227 -7.41 2.80 -14.34
N LYS A 228 -7.38 2.68 -13.02
CA LYS A 228 -6.63 1.64 -12.31
C LYS A 228 -7.52 0.55 -11.72
N CYS A 229 -8.83 0.73 -11.78
CA CYS A 229 -9.77 -0.29 -11.36
C CYS A 229 -9.93 -1.37 -12.43
N GLU A 230 -10.12 -2.60 -11.99
CA GLU A 230 -10.45 -3.74 -12.84
C GLU A 230 -11.81 -4.28 -12.41
N PHE A 231 -12.72 -4.47 -13.37
CA PHE A 231 -14.08 -4.91 -13.07
C PHE A 231 -14.41 -6.22 -13.77
N MET A 232 -15.14 -7.09 -13.07
CA MET A 232 -15.74 -8.31 -13.63
C MET A 232 -14.74 -9.23 -14.35
N LYS A 233 -13.57 -9.42 -13.73
CA LYS A 233 -12.51 -10.29 -14.27
C LYS A 233 -12.68 -11.71 -13.78
N ASP A 234 -12.22 -12.68 -14.60
CA ASP A 234 -12.18 -14.10 -14.22
C ASP A 234 -11.03 -14.42 -13.25
N ARG A 235 -10.07 -13.52 -13.12
CA ARG A 235 -8.92 -13.58 -12.20
C ARG A 235 -8.41 -12.21 -11.86
N VAL A 236 -7.74 -12.10 -10.72
CA VAL A 236 -7.13 -10.85 -10.23
C VAL A 236 -5.72 -11.12 -9.71
N GLU A 237 -4.82 -10.16 -9.91
CA GLU A 237 -3.52 -10.15 -9.24
C GLU A 237 -3.63 -9.34 -7.95
N TYR A 238 -3.44 -10.03 -6.82
CA TYR A 238 -3.55 -9.45 -5.49
C TYR A 238 -2.42 -9.93 -4.58
N LEU A 239 -1.74 -8.99 -3.91
CA LEU A 239 -0.62 -9.27 -3.02
C LEU A 239 0.40 -10.25 -3.63
N GLY A 240 0.78 -10.04 -4.90
CA GLY A 240 1.77 -10.84 -5.60
C GLY A 240 1.35 -12.28 -5.93
N HIS A 241 0.06 -12.57 -5.91
CA HIS A 241 -0.54 -13.84 -6.30
C HIS A 241 -1.66 -13.59 -7.32
N ILE A 242 -1.97 -14.60 -8.11
CA ILE A 242 -3.16 -14.62 -8.95
C ILE A 242 -4.23 -15.43 -8.23
N ILE A 243 -5.45 -14.90 -8.19
CA ILE A 243 -6.63 -15.57 -7.64
C ILE A 243 -7.63 -15.74 -8.78
N ASP A 244 -8.13 -16.94 -8.94
CA ASP A 244 -9.19 -17.29 -9.89
C ASP A 244 -10.14 -18.34 -9.30
N LYS A 245 -11.04 -18.88 -10.13
CA LYS A 245 -12.02 -19.91 -9.72
C LYS A 245 -11.36 -21.21 -9.22
N ASP A 246 -10.13 -21.48 -9.64
CA ASP A 246 -9.39 -22.70 -9.29
C ASP A 246 -8.50 -22.49 -8.05
N GLY A 247 -8.43 -21.26 -7.55
CA GLY A 247 -7.75 -20.91 -6.30
C GLY A 247 -6.60 -19.92 -6.46
N LEU A 248 -5.56 -20.11 -5.66
CA LEU A 248 -4.41 -19.22 -5.55
C LEU A 248 -3.24 -19.75 -6.37
N HIS A 249 -2.66 -18.89 -7.22
CA HIS A 249 -1.53 -19.21 -8.08
C HIS A 249 -0.40 -18.20 -7.91
N PRO A 250 0.86 -18.60 -8.10
CA PRO A 250 1.97 -17.65 -8.14
C PRO A 250 1.92 -16.83 -9.45
N VAL A 251 2.41 -15.60 -9.39
CA VAL A 251 2.50 -14.71 -10.56
C VAL A 251 3.59 -15.20 -11.50
N PRO A 252 3.32 -15.51 -12.79
CA PRO A 252 4.29 -16.09 -13.71
C PRO A 252 5.60 -15.31 -13.85
N SER A 253 5.54 -13.98 -13.88
CA SER A 253 6.74 -13.13 -13.95
C SER A 253 7.63 -13.25 -12.71
N LYS A 254 7.04 -13.51 -11.55
CA LYS A 254 7.77 -13.71 -10.29
C LYS A 254 8.39 -15.10 -10.23
N VAL A 255 7.66 -16.12 -10.70
CA VAL A 255 8.21 -17.49 -10.86
C VAL A 255 9.39 -17.44 -11.83
N LYS A 256 9.24 -16.78 -12.97
CA LYS A 256 10.32 -16.59 -13.93
C LYS A 256 11.56 -15.94 -13.32
N ALA A 257 11.37 -14.92 -12.47
CA ALA A 257 12.48 -14.28 -11.77
C ALA A 257 13.24 -15.22 -10.84
N ILE A 258 12.56 -16.20 -10.22
CA ILE A 258 13.19 -17.24 -9.40
C ILE A 258 13.91 -18.26 -10.28
N THR A 259 13.24 -18.78 -11.32
CA THR A 259 13.80 -19.83 -12.19
C THR A 259 14.98 -19.33 -13.03
N GLU A 260 15.02 -18.06 -13.41
CA GLU A 260 16.12 -17.46 -14.17
C GLU A 260 17.20 -16.79 -13.29
N ALA A 261 17.01 -16.77 -11.97
CA ALA A 261 17.97 -16.14 -11.06
C ALA A 261 19.36 -16.81 -11.21
N PRO A 262 20.45 -16.01 -11.27
CA PRO A 262 21.81 -16.57 -11.20
C PRO A 262 22.08 -17.12 -9.80
N ALA A 263 23.04 -18.04 -9.70
CA ALA A 263 23.47 -18.53 -8.41
C ALA A 263 24.04 -17.35 -7.56
N PRO A 264 23.64 -17.21 -6.30
CA PRO A 264 24.15 -16.16 -5.43
C PRO A 264 25.67 -16.26 -5.25
N THR A 265 26.34 -15.13 -5.25
CA THR A 265 27.80 -15.03 -5.06
C THR A 265 28.18 -14.52 -3.66
N ASN A 266 27.20 -14.07 -2.90
CA ASN A 266 27.40 -13.54 -1.54
C ASN A 266 26.11 -13.67 -0.70
N VAL A 267 26.26 -13.39 0.61
CA VAL A 267 25.17 -13.49 1.60
C VAL A 267 23.98 -12.60 1.27
N ASN A 268 24.21 -11.38 0.74
CA ASN A 268 23.11 -10.46 0.44
C ASN A 268 22.27 -10.94 -0.75
N GLU A 269 22.92 -11.44 -1.79
CA GLU A 269 22.23 -12.05 -2.93
C GLU A 269 21.45 -13.29 -2.52
N LEU A 270 22.06 -14.12 -1.65
CA LEU A 270 21.39 -15.30 -1.11
C LEU A 270 20.15 -14.92 -0.28
N ARG A 271 20.23 -13.90 0.57
CA ARG A 271 19.08 -13.41 1.33
C ARG A 271 17.96 -12.94 0.40
N SER A 272 18.31 -12.21 -0.64
CA SER A 272 17.34 -11.75 -1.64
C SER A 272 16.67 -12.90 -2.37
N TYR A 273 17.44 -13.90 -2.80
CA TYR A 273 16.92 -15.10 -3.43
C TYR A 273 15.99 -15.89 -2.50
N LEU A 274 16.42 -16.16 -1.28
CA LEU A 274 15.63 -16.90 -0.30
C LEU A 274 14.34 -16.15 0.06
N GLY A 275 14.38 -14.82 0.12
CA GLY A 275 13.18 -14.00 0.32
C GLY A 275 12.14 -14.19 -0.79
N MET A 276 12.57 -14.26 -2.05
CA MET A 276 11.67 -14.54 -3.17
C MET A 276 11.07 -15.96 -3.10
N VAL A 277 11.90 -16.96 -2.85
CA VAL A 277 11.45 -18.36 -2.75
C VAL A 277 10.51 -18.55 -1.55
N GLN A 278 10.85 -17.99 -0.39
CA GLN A 278 10.05 -18.08 0.83
C GLN A 278 8.66 -17.46 0.67
N TYR A 279 8.53 -16.43 -0.15
CA TYR A 279 7.24 -15.81 -0.44
C TYR A 279 6.25 -16.79 -1.09
N TYR A 280 6.76 -17.73 -1.88
CA TYR A 280 5.99 -18.78 -2.55
C TYR A 280 6.12 -20.15 -1.87
N ALA A 281 6.58 -20.20 -0.62
CA ALA A 281 6.78 -21.43 0.14
C ALA A 281 5.54 -22.34 0.20
N ARG A 282 4.35 -21.74 0.21
CA ARG A 282 3.07 -22.47 0.24
C ARG A 282 2.84 -23.38 -0.97
N PHE A 283 3.52 -23.14 -2.09
CA PHE A 283 3.43 -23.94 -3.30
C PHE A 283 4.54 -25.01 -3.40
N LEU A 284 5.50 -25.00 -2.46
CA LEU A 284 6.67 -25.87 -2.47
C LEU A 284 6.66 -26.79 -1.25
N PRO A 285 6.44 -28.09 -1.42
CA PRO A 285 6.49 -29.04 -0.32
C PRO A 285 7.92 -29.15 0.24
N ASN A 286 8.04 -29.38 1.54
CA ASN A 286 9.32 -29.62 2.23
C ASN A 286 10.41 -28.53 2.06
N LEU A 287 10.04 -27.32 1.70
CA LEU A 287 10.95 -26.23 1.37
C LEU A 287 12.01 -25.98 2.44
N ALA A 288 11.65 -26.07 3.73
CA ALA A 288 12.60 -25.84 4.83
C ALA A 288 13.75 -26.85 4.84
N THR A 289 13.48 -28.09 4.51
CA THR A 289 14.48 -29.16 4.40
C THR A 289 15.38 -28.92 3.19
N GLU A 290 14.78 -28.64 2.05
CA GLU A 290 15.51 -28.38 0.78
C GLU A 290 16.43 -27.17 0.89
N LEU A 291 16.00 -26.12 1.58
CA LEU A 291 16.78 -24.89 1.76
C LEU A 291 17.81 -24.96 2.89
N SER A 292 17.87 -26.03 3.68
CA SER A 292 18.77 -26.16 4.82
C SER A 292 20.24 -25.83 4.51
N PRO A 293 20.85 -26.34 3.41
CA PRO A 293 22.23 -26.01 3.07
C PRO A 293 22.43 -24.50 2.82
N LEU A 294 21.47 -23.85 2.20
CA LEU A 294 21.53 -22.39 1.92
C LEU A 294 21.36 -21.57 3.18
N HIS A 295 20.49 -21.98 4.10
CA HIS A 295 20.34 -21.31 5.40
C HIS A 295 21.58 -21.41 6.29
N GLN A 296 22.39 -22.46 6.14
CA GLN A 296 23.67 -22.58 6.85
C GLN A 296 24.63 -21.42 6.52
N LEU A 297 24.65 -20.97 5.25
CA LEU A 297 25.48 -19.85 4.79
C LEU A 297 25.05 -18.50 5.36
N LEU A 298 23.85 -18.39 5.92
CA LEU A 298 23.33 -17.15 6.56
C LEU A 298 23.68 -17.05 8.04
N LYS A 299 24.24 -18.09 8.66
CA LYS A 299 24.60 -18.09 10.07
C LYS A 299 25.80 -17.15 10.31
N ASP A 300 25.74 -16.44 11.42
CA ASP A 300 26.80 -15.52 11.82
C ASP A 300 28.17 -16.21 11.87
N LYS A 301 29.19 -15.52 11.37
CA LYS A 301 30.58 -15.98 11.29
C LYS A 301 30.84 -17.20 10.38
N THR A 302 29.85 -17.62 9.57
CA THR A 302 30.08 -18.66 8.58
C THR A 302 30.78 -18.05 7.35
N PRO A 303 31.96 -18.54 6.94
CA PRO A 303 32.59 -18.05 5.71
C PRO A 303 31.77 -18.45 4.50
N TRP A 304 31.72 -17.55 3.51
CA TRP A 304 31.01 -17.85 2.26
C TRP A 304 31.68 -19.00 1.51
N SER A 305 30.96 -20.11 1.33
CA SER A 305 31.42 -21.26 0.57
C SER A 305 30.25 -21.92 -0.15
N TRP A 306 30.18 -21.74 -1.46
CA TRP A 306 29.14 -22.33 -2.29
C TRP A 306 29.47 -23.78 -2.61
N THR A 307 28.92 -24.71 -1.87
CA THR A 307 29.16 -26.16 -2.00
C THR A 307 28.26 -26.80 -3.05
N SER A 308 28.54 -28.07 -3.40
CA SER A 308 27.65 -28.88 -4.27
C SER A 308 26.26 -29.06 -3.66
N GLU A 309 26.17 -29.17 -2.34
CA GLU A 309 24.89 -29.24 -1.62
C GLU A 309 24.09 -27.94 -1.76
N CYS A 310 24.76 -26.78 -1.64
CA CYS A 310 24.15 -25.49 -1.89
C CYS A 310 23.64 -25.36 -3.32
N GLN A 311 24.45 -25.82 -4.29
CA GLN A 311 24.06 -25.82 -5.69
C GLN A 311 22.87 -26.75 -5.96
N ALA A 312 22.81 -27.91 -5.34
CA ALA A 312 21.69 -28.84 -5.45
C ALA A 312 20.41 -28.23 -4.85
N ALA A 313 20.47 -27.68 -3.64
CA ALA A 313 19.35 -27.00 -3.01
C ALA A 313 18.84 -25.82 -3.85
N PHE A 314 19.74 -25.02 -4.42
CA PHE A 314 19.40 -23.93 -5.32
C PHE A 314 18.68 -24.42 -6.59
N GLN A 315 19.11 -25.54 -7.19
CA GLN A 315 18.46 -26.10 -8.38
C GLN A 315 17.09 -26.69 -8.07
N THR A 316 16.92 -27.32 -6.92
CA THR A 316 15.63 -27.90 -6.49
C THR A 316 14.54 -26.83 -6.31
N THR A 317 14.93 -25.60 -5.97
CA THR A 317 13.98 -24.48 -5.74
C THR A 317 13.73 -23.61 -6.97
N LYS A 318 14.33 -23.95 -8.11
CA LYS A 318 14.05 -23.34 -9.42
C LYS A 318 12.92 -24.05 -10.14
#